data_b54a0dabb9bf855a991aeeece70864e1
#
_entry.id   b54a0dabb9bf855a991aeeece70864e1
#
_cell.length_a   1.000
_cell.length_b   1.000
_cell.length_c   1.000
_cell.angle_alpha   90.00
_cell.angle_beta   90.00
_cell.angle_gamma   90.00
#
_symmetry.space_group_name_H-M   'P 1'
#
loop_
_entity.id
_entity.type
_entity.pdbx_description
1 polymer ?
#
loop_
_entity_poly.entity_id
_entity_poly.type
_entity_poly.pdbx_seq_one_letter_code
_entity_poly.pdbx_strand_id
1 'polypeptide(L)'
;MNDINDEPRDQLEQDIHEAEADAGRGGDDGDLAVVDALIAERDQWKDRALRAVAETENVKRRAETQANDARAYAIQRFAKDLLGVADTLERGLQSAPRDAEGPVAALVTGLELTQKSLLSAFEANGLTRVDPAPGDAFDPYLHQAMMEQPSDSVPGGAVIQTLQPGYALFGRTVRAAMVVVAAKGSGPAAGGYSEARTTGGNFDAKA
;
A
#
# COMPACT_ATOMS: atom_id res chain seq x y z
N MET A 1 -84.00 63.77 -14.07
CA MET A 1 -82.88 64.66 -14.13
C MET A 1 -81.74 64.06 -13.33
N ASN A 2 -80.73 63.73 -14.05
CA ASN A 2 -79.35 63.34 -13.76
C ASN A 2 -79.10 61.86 -13.57
N ASP A 3 -79.10 61.15 -14.72
CA ASP A 3 -78.24 60.00 -14.96
C ASP A 3 -77.03 60.51 -15.74
N ILE A 4 -75.97 60.78 -15.06
CA ILE A 4 -74.66 61.06 -15.69
C ILE A 4 -73.60 60.63 -14.68
N ASN A 5 -72.84 59.59 -15.05
CA ASN A 5 -71.50 59.38 -14.57
C ASN A 5 -71.28 58.15 -13.61
N ASP A 6 -71.56 56.97 -14.07
CA ASP A 6 -71.08 55.79 -13.38
C ASP A 6 -70.26 54.80 -14.27
N GLU A 7 -70.22 55.02 -15.60
CA GLU A 7 -69.49 54.13 -16.51
C GLU A 7 -67.94 54.29 -16.57
N PRO A 8 -67.32 55.40 -16.30
CA PRO A 8 -65.85 55.46 -16.41
C PRO A 8 -65.09 54.93 -15.17
N ARG A 9 -65.76 54.76 -14.02
CA ARG A 9 -65.04 54.26 -12.83
C ARG A 9 -64.86 52.77 -12.83
N ASP A 10 -65.86 52.02 -13.23
CA ASP A 10 -65.80 50.57 -13.27
C ASP A 10 -64.80 50.06 -14.31
N GLN A 11 -64.63 50.76 -15.45
CA GLN A 11 -63.59 50.45 -16.42
C GLN A 11 -62.21 50.74 -15.91
N LEU A 12 -62.01 51.85 -15.17
CA LEU A 12 -60.70 52.19 -14.62
C LEU A 12 -60.28 51.22 -13.50
N GLU A 13 -61.22 50.77 -12.69
CA GLU A 13 -60.95 49.77 -11.66
C GLU A 13 -60.66 48.38 -12.25
N GLN A 14 -61.29 48.01 -13.37
CA GLN A 14 -60.94 46.79 -14.13
C GLN A 14 -59.57 46.89 -14.80
N ASP A 15 -59.25 47.99 -15.43
CA ASP A 15 -57.93 48.21 -16.06
C ASP A 15 -56.77 48.20 -15.04
N ILE A 16 -57.03 48.75 -13.82
CA ILE A 16 -56.05 48.72 -12.74
C ILE A 16 -55.89 47.26 -12.22
N HIS A 17 -56.98 46.53 -12.09
CA HIS A 17 -56.93 45.12 -11.63
C HIS A 17 -56.27 44.19 -12.63
N GLU A 18 -56.49 44.43 -13.95
CA GLU A 18 -55.79 43.70 -15.01
C GLU A 18 -54.30 44.07 -15.08
N ALA A 19 -53.95 45.31 -14.87
CA ALA A 19 -52.54 45.77 -14.85
C ALA A 19 -51.80 45.23 -13.60
N GLU A 20 -52.44 45.19 -12.42
CA GLU A 20 -51.89 44.61 -11.22
C GLU A 20 -51.75 43.06 -11.34
N ALA A 21 -52.68 42.40 -11.98
CA ALA A 21 -52.63 40.96 -12.22
C ALA A 21 -51.55 40.58 -13.25
N ASP A 22 -51.26 41.42 -14.23
CA ASP A 22 -50.22 41.23 -15.23
C ASP A 22 -48.82 41.56 -14.69
N ALA A 23 -48.71 42.59 -13.84
CA ALA A 23 -47.47 42.93 -13.16
C ALA A 23 -47.05 41.85 -12.14
N GLY A 24 -48.00 41.15 -11.50
CA GLY A 24 -47.70 40.06 -10.57
C GLY A 24 -47.26 38.75 -11.23
N ARG A 25 -47.60 38.55 -12.47
CA ARG A 25 -47.25 37.33 -13.20
C ARG A 25 -45.90 37.36 -13.94
N GLY A 26 -45.47 38.55 -14.38
CA GLY A 26 -44.23 38.72 -15.15
C GLY A 26 -42.97 38.78 -14.25
N GLY A 27 -43.12 39.25 -12.99
CA GLY A 27 -41.99 39.39 -12.07
C GLY A 27 -41.52 38.07 -11.46
N ASP A 28 -42.45 37.21 -11.09
CA ASP A 28 -42.14 35.99 -10.34
C ASP A 28 -41.43 34.90 -11.20
N ASP A 29 -41.86 34.72 -12.45
CA ASP A 29 -41.26 33.75 -13.37
C ASP A 29 -39.85 34.20 -13.84
N GLY A 30 -39.61 35.52 -13.97
CA GLY A 30 -38.31 36.05 -14.32
C GLY A 30 -37.27 35.90 -13.20
N ASP A 31 -37.70 36.14 -11.97
CA ASP A 31 -36.84 36.00 -10.78
C ASP A 31 -36.52 34.53 -10.49
N LEU A 32 -37.45 33.60 -10.68
CA LEU A 32 -37.23 32.18 -10.57
C LEU A 32 -36.22 31.67 -11.62
N ALA A 33 -36.30 32.12 -12.86
CA ALA A 33 -35.33 31.76 -13.89
C ALA A 33 -33.89 32.22 -13.59
N VAL A 34 -33.75 33.40 -12.99
CA VAL A 34 -32.46 33.92 -12.54
C VAL A 34 -31.91 33.07 -11.38
N VAL A 35 -32.76 32.73 -10.41
CA VAL A 35 -32.38 31.87 -9.28
C VAL A 35 -31.93 30.47 -9.78
N ASP A 36 -32.67 29.87 -10.68
CA ASP A 36 -32.30 28.59 -11.28
C ASP A 36 -30.96 28.65 -12.04
N ALA A 37 -30.71 29.71 -12.79
CA ALA A 37 -29.44 29.94 -13.48
C ALA A 37 -28.27 30.09 -12.47
N LEU A 38 -28.46 30.80 -11.38
CA LEU A 38 -27.45 30.96 -10.32
C LEU A 38 -27.19 29.62 -9.58
N ILE A 39 -28.24 28.83 -9.34
CA ILE A 39 -28.12 27.48 -8.76
C ILE A 39 -27.31 26.59 -9.71
N ALA A 40 -27.60 26.58 -10.98
CA ALA A 40 -26.87 25.80 -11.99
C ALA A 40 -25.40 26.23 -12.09
N GLU A 41 -25.11 27.52 -12.04
CA GLU A 41 -23.75 28.05 -12.04
C GLU A 41 -23.00 27.65 -10.76
N ARG A 42 -23.65 27.79 -9.58
CA ARG A 42 -23.10 27.31 -8.31
C ARG A 42 -22.72 25.83 -8.36
N ASP A 43 -23.61 25.01 -8.89
CA ASP A 43 -23.38 23.56 -8.96
C ASP A 43 -22.25 23.22 -9.94
N GLN A 44 -22.13 23.94 -11.06
CA GLN A 44 -20.99 23.80 -11.97
C GLN A 44 -19.66 24.19 -11.29
N TRP A 45 -19.65 25.28 -10.51
CA TRP A 45 -18.46 25.70 -9.77
C TRP A 45 -18.09 24.71 -8.68
N LYS A 46 -19.09 24.15 -7.99
CA LYS A 46 -18.90 23.11 -6.97
C LYS A 46 -18.27 21.85 -7.59
N ASP A 47 -18.79 21.38 -8.72
CA ASP A 47 -18.26 20.23 -9.42
C ASP A 47 -16.82 20.45 -9.92
N ARG A 48 -16.55 21.66 -10.45
CA ARG A 48 -15.18 22.03 -10.85
C ARG A 48 -14.24 22.06 -9.66
N ALA A 49 -14.67 22.61 -8.52
CA ALA A 49 -13.87 22.66 -7.30
C ALA A 49 -13.59 21.27 -6.76
N LEU A 50 -14.59 20.37 -6.69
CA LEU A 50 -14.41 18.99 -6.25
C LEU A 50 -13.45 18.23 -7.16
N ARG A 51 -13.57 18.40 -8.47
CA ARG A 51 -12.66 17.78 -9.44
C ARG A 51 -11.23 18.31 -9.28
N ALA A 52 -11.05 19.62 -9.12
CA ALA A 52 -9.74 20.22 -8.91
C ALA A 52 -9.07 19.74 -7.62
N VAL A 53 -9.83 19.57 -6.53
CA VAL A 53 -9.33 18.98 -5.28
C VAL A 53 -8.86 17.55 -5.50
N ALA A 54 -9.68 16.71 -6.14
CA ALA A 54 -9.33 15.32 -6.44
C ALA A 54 -8.09 15.22 -7.35
N GLU A 55 -7.98 16.08 -8.35
CA GLU A 55 -6.79 16.16 -9.22
C GLU A 55 -5.54 16.59 -8.43
N THR A 56 -5.68 17.55 -7.53
CA THR A 56 -4.58 18.03 -6.67
C THR A 56 -4.06 16.91 -5.76
N GLU A 57 -4.95 16.15 -5.13
CA GLU A 57 -4.56 14.99 -4.31
C GLU A 57 -3.85 13.91 -5.14
N ASN A 58 -4.35 13.63 -6.34
CA ASN A 58 -3.71 12.67 -7.24
C ASN A 58 -2.32 13.14 -7.68
N VAL A 59 -2.16 14.43 -8.01
CA VAL A 59 -0.86 15.01 -8.37
C VAL A 59 0.09 14.98 -7.19
N LYS A 60 -0.37 15.34 -5.98
CA LYS A 60 0.45 15.29 -4.76
C LYS A 60 0.96 13.88 -4.50
N ARG A 61 0.07 12.88 -4.52
CA ARG A 61 0.47 11.47 -4.33
C ARG A 61 1.47 11.00 -5.38
N ARG A 62 1.26 11.37 -6.65
CA ARG A 62 2.21 11.04 -7.74
C ARG A 62 3.56 11.71 -7.53
N ALA A 63 3.57 12.98 -7.14
CA ALA A 63 4.80 13.72 -6.88
C ALA A 63 5.60 13.14 -5.71
N GLU A 64 4.94 12.72 -4.63
CA GLU A 64 5.57 12.04 -3.50
C GLU A 64 6.20 10.70 -3.92
N THR A 65 5.48 9.89 -4.70
CA THR A 65 6.02 8.64 -5.24
C THR A 65 7.24 8.90 -6.13
N GLN A 66 7.15 9.85 -7.07
CA GLN A 66 8.26 10.20 -7.95
C GLN A 66 9.48 10.75 -7.19
N ALA A 67 9.26 11.55 -6.15
CA ALA A 67 10.35 12.06 -5.31
C ALA A 67 11.07 10.92 -4.56
N ASN A 68 10.32 9.96 -4.03
CA ASN A 68 10.89 8.78 -3.36
C ASN A 68 11.64 7.88 -4.35
N ASP A 69 11.07 7.64 -5.52
CA ASP A 69 11.72 6.88 -6.59
C ASP A 69 13.03 7.55 -7.05
N ALA A 70 13.02 8.86 -7.23
CA ALA A 70 14.22 9.61 -7.61
C ALA A 70 15.31 9.54 -6.53
N ARG A 71 14.95 9.67 -5.24
CA ARG A 71 15.87 9.49 -4.12
C ARG A 71 16.47 8.08 -4.10
N ALA A 72 15.59 7.07 -4.20
CA ALA A 72 16.00 5.66 -4.23
C ALA A 72 16.97 5.39 -5.39
N TYR A 73 16.68 5.93 -6.56
CA TYR A 73 17.53 5.74 -7.74
C TYR A 73 18.89 6.42 -7.59
N ALA A 74 18.93 7.63 -7.05
CA ALA A 74 20.17 8.40 -6.88
C ALA A 74 21.19 7.71 -5.97
N ILE A 75 20.73 7.07 -4.89
CA ILE A 75 21.62 6.45 -3.90
C ILE A 75 21.70 4.91 -4.04
N GLN A 76 20.93 4.30 -4.92
CA GLN A 76 20.85 2.84 -5.06
C GLN A 76 22.20 2.20 -5.38
N ARG A 77 22.99 2.82 -6.30
CA ARG A 77 24.30 2.31 -6.66
C ARG A 77 25.27 2.37 -5.48
N PHE A 78 25.32 3.50 -4.82
CA PHE A 78 26.17 3.67 -3.62
C PHE A 78 25.76 2.70 -2.51
N ALA A 79 24.45 2.59 -2.24
CA ALA A 79 23.93 1.65 -1.26
C ALA A 79 24.35 0.21 -1.61
N LYS A 80 24.21 -0.20 -2.88
CA LYS A 80 24.59 -1.54 -3.33
C LYS A 80 26.09 -1.83 -3.11
N ASP A 81 26.95 -0.87 -3.42
CA ASP A 81 28.40 -1.03 -3.22
C ASP A 81 28.73 -1.14 -1.70
N LEU A 82 27.98 -0.41 -0.86
CA LEU A 82 28.18 -0.44 0.60
C LEU A 82 27.70 -1.74 1.26
N LEU A 83 26.75 -2.47 0.64
CA LEU A 83 26.32 -3.78 1.14
C LEU A 83 27.47 -4.79 1.21
N GLY A 84 28.44 -4.71 0.30
CA GLY A 84 29.64 -5.55 0.34
C GLY A 84 30.46 -5.34 1.60
N VAL A 85 30.52 -4.11 2.10
CA VAL A 85 31.23 -3.78 3.36
C VAL A 85 30.48 -4.37 4.56
N ALA A 86 29.14 -4.23 4.57
CA ALA A 86 28.29 -4.81 5.63
C ALA A 86 28.43 -6.34 5.69
N ASP A 87 28.40 -7.02 4.53
CA ASP A 87 28.56 -8.48 4.47
C ASP A 87 29.95 -8.93 4.95
N THR A 88 31.00 -8.18 4.58
CA THR A 88 32.37 -8.51 5.00
C THR A 88 32.53 -8.33 6.51
N LEU A 89 31.94 -7.28 7.07
CA LEU A 89 31.94 -7.03 8.51
C LEU A 89 31.17 -8.12 9.26
N GLU A 90 30.00 -8.51 8.78
CA GLU A 90 29.18 -9.59 9.35
C GLU A 90 29.94 -10.92 9.32
N ARG A 91 30.57 -11.25 8.20
CA ARG A 91 31.38 -12.47 8.06
C ARG A 91 32.59 -12.45 9.00
N GLY A 92 33.24 -11.30 9.15
CA GLY A 92 34.35 -11.13 10.10
C GLY A 92 33.92 -11.38 11.54
N LEU A 93 32.78 -10.86 11.93
CA LEU A 93 32.21 -11.09 13.26
C LEU A 93 31.78 -12.54 13.50
N GLN A 94 31.20 -13.21 12.49
CA GLN A 94 30.86 -14.63 12.55
C GLN A 94 32.08 -15.54 12.70
N SER A 95 33.23 -15.10 12.17
CA SER A 95 34.50 -15.84 12.25
C SER A 95 35.29 -15.50 13.51
N ALA A 96 34.86 -14.51 14.29
CA ALA A 96 35.54 -14.10 15.51
C ALA A 96 35.43 -15.21 16.59
N PRO A 97 36.49 -15.44 17.40
CA PRO A 97 36.44 -16.38 18.49
C PRO A 97 35.35 -15.97 19.50
N ARG A 98 34.46 -16.89 19.88
CA ARG A 98 33.40 -16.62 20.85
C ARG A 98 33.91 -16.44 22.25
N ASP A 99 35.04 -17.07 22.58
CA ASP A 99 35.70 -17.03 23.87
C ASP A 99 36.92 -16.07 23.88
N ALA A 100 36.83 -14.99 23.08
CA ALA A 100 37.92 -14.01 23.00
C ALA A 100 38.05 -13.27 24.35
N GLU A 101 39.28 -13.16 24.84
CA GLU A 101 39.61 -12.42 26.04
C GLU A 101 40.58 -11.27 25.76
N GLY A 102 40.65 -10.32 26.69
CA GLY A 102 41.58 -9.21 26.63
C GLY A 102 41.42 -8.31 25.40
N PRO A 103 42.51 -7.93 24.71
CA PRO A 103 42.46 -6.99 23.57
C PRO A 103 41.61 -7.48 22.38
N VAL A 104 41.53 -8.79 22.18
CA VAL A 104 40.73 -9.37 21.09
C VAL A 104 39.23 -9.22 21.36
N ALA A 105 38.79 -9.42 22.59
CA ALA A 105 37.40 -9.18 23.00
C ALA A 105 36.99 -7.72 22.78
N ALA A 106 37.86 -6.78 23.16
CA ALA A 106 37.64 -5.35 22.96
C ALA A 106 37.53 -5.00 21.46
N LEU A 107 38.36 -5.62 20.60
CA LEU A 107 38.28 -5.44 19.15
C LEU A 107 36.96 -5.98 18.59
N VAL A 108 36.52 -7.19 18.96
CA VAL A 108 35.25 -7.78 18.54
C VAL A 108 34.08 -6.88 18.95
N THR A 109 34.06 -6.41 20.19
CA THR A 109 33.01 -5.47 20.67
C THR A 109 33.02 -4.17 19.84
N GLY A 110 34.20 -3.62 19.51
CA GLY A 110 34.32 -2.45 18.64
C GLY A 110 33.73 -2.69 17.24
N LEU A 111 33.99 -3.86 16.66
CA LEU A 111 33.43 -4.25 15.35
C LEU A 111 31.89 -4.44 15.41
N GLU A 112 31.36 -5.03 16.48
CA GLU A 112 29.90 -5.15 16.71
C GLU A 112 29.22 -3.79 16.79
N LEU A 113 29.81 -2.85 17.54
CA LEU A 113 29.30 -1.48 17.61
C LEU A 113 29.35 -0.77 16.26
N THR A 114 30.41 -1.01 15.48
CA THR A 114 30.56 -0.46 14.13
C THR A 114 29.49 -1.02 13.20
N GLN A 115 29.24 -2.33 13.25
CA GLN A 115 28.16 -2.96 12.46
C GLN A 115 26.80 -2.39 12.85
N LYS A 116 26.51 -2.29 14.13
CA LYS A 116 25.25 -1.73 14.63
C LYS A 116 25.06 -0.28 14.16
N SER A 117 26.11 0.53 14.22
CA SER A 117 26.08 1.91 13.76
C SER A 117 25.83 1.99 12.24
N LEU A 118 26.47 1.11 11.46
CA LEU A 118 26.27 1.02 10.00
C LEU A 118 24.82 0.63 9.66
N LEU A 119 24.26 -0.37 10.33
CA LEU A 119 22.86 -0.80 10.11
C LEU A 119 21.87 0.30 10.49
N SER A 120 22.10 1.01 11.61
CA SER A 120 21.28 2.17 12.00
C SER A 120 21.37 3.30 10.98
N ALA A 121 22.54 3.54 10.38
CA ALA A 121 22.71 4.52 9.30
C ALA A 121 21.94 4.08 8.03
N PHE A 122 21.90 2.80 7.73
CA PHE A 122 21.12 2.27 6.62
C PHE A 122 19.62 2.54 6.82
N GLU A 123 19.09 2.19 7.99
CA GLU A 123 17.68 2.42 8.35
C GLU A 123 17.30 3.90 8.30
N ALA A 124 18.14 4.78 8.82
CA ALA A 124 17.94 6.23 8.79
C ALA A 124 17.87 6.79 7.35
N ASN A 125 18.51 6.12 6.39
CA ASN A 125 18.48 6.48 4.98
C ASN A 125 17.44 5.68 4.16
N GLY A 126 16.54 4.95 4.81
CA GLY A 126 15.46 4.20 4.17
C GLY A 126 15.90 2.87 3.56
N LEU A 127 17.10 2.38 3.88
CA LEU A 127 17.59 1.06 3.48
C LEU A 127 17.26 0.05 4.59
N THR A 128 16.27 -0.79 4.36
CA THR A 128 15.78 -1.80 5.30
C THR A 128 16.38 -3.16 5.00
N ARG A 129 16.79 -3.90 6.04
CA ARG A 129 17.28 -5.28 5.93
C ARG A 129 16.10 -6.23 5.68
N VAL A 130 16.27 -7.15 4.75
CA VAL A 130 15.35 -8.25 4.43
C VAL A 130 16.04 -9.56 4.84
N ASP A 131 15.59 -10.11 5.96
CA ASP A 131 16.21 -11.29 6.58
C ASP A 131 15.08 -12.19 7.12
N PRO A 132 14.42 -12.96 6.22
CA PRO A 132 13.30 -13.79 6.61
C PRO A 132 13.74 -14.88 7.59
N ALA A 133 12.93 -15.06 8.64
CA ALA A 133 13.14 -16.11 9.63
C ALA A 133 12.73 -17.49 9.08
N PRO A 134 13.26 -18.59 9.67
CA PRO A 134 12.79 -19.92 9.35
C PRO A 134 11.28 -20.07 9.55
N GLY A 135 10.58 -20.53 8.52
CA GLY A 135 9.12 -20.64 8.49
C GLY A 135 8.39 -19.50 7.81
N ASP A 136 9.06 -18.37 7.53
CA ASP A 136 8.46 -17.27 6.78
C ASP A 136 8.14 -17.68 5.34
N ALA A 137 7.08 -17.09 4.80
CA ALA A 137 6.68 -17.33 3.41
C ALA A 137 7.74 -16.78 2.43
N PHE A 138 8.03 -17.56 1.40
CA PHE A 138 8.90 -17.10 0.31
C PHE A 138 8.19 -16.02 -0.52
N ASP A 139 8.84 -14.86 -0.68
CA ASP A 139 8.38 -13.77 -1.53
C ASP A 139 9.35 -13.60 -2.71
N PRO A 140 8.94 -13.87 -3.96
CA PRO A 140 9.80 -13.74 -5.14
C PRO A 140 10.30 -12.31 -5.41
N TYR A 141 9.66 -11.28 -4.87
CA TYR A 141 10.09 -9.89 -5.03
C TYR A 141 11.23 -9.49 -4.09
N LEU A 142 11.32 -10.14 -2.94
CA LEU A 142 12.29 -9.82 -1.89
C LEU A 142 13.36 -10.91 -1.72
N HIS A 143 13.05 -12.15 -2.11
CA HIS A 143 13.88 -13.32 -1.86
C HIS A 143 14.32 -13.99 -3.16
N GLN A 144 15.52 -14.55 -3.14
CA GLN A 144 16.07 -15.38 -4.19
C GLN A 144 16.34 -16.78 -3.61
N ALA A 145 15.57 -17.77 -4.01
CA ALA A 145 15.80 -19.16 -3.63
C ALA A 145 17.05 -19.68 -4.34
N MET A 146 18.04 -20.11 -3.57
CA MET A 146 19.30 -20.69 -4.06
C MET A 146 19.23 -22.19 -4.20
N MET A 147 18.51 -22.84 -3.28
CA MET A 147 18.29 -24.28 -3.27
C MET A 147 17.00 -24.64 -2.54
N GLU A 148 16.48 -25.81 -2.87
CA GLU A 148 15.38 -26.44 -2.14
C GLU A 148 15.93 -27.61 -1.32
N GLN A 149 15.51 -27.73 -0.06
CA GLN A 149 15.89 -28.83 0.83
C GLN A 149 14.65 -29.42 1.49
N PRO A 150 14.60 -30.74 1.70
CA PRO A 150 13.59 -31.36 2.56
C PRO A 150 13.70 -30.81 3.98
N SER A 151 12.57 -30.56 4.65
CA SER A 151 12.52 -30.12 6.02
C SER A 151 11.35 -30.76 6.76
N ASP A 152 11.60 -31.26 7.95
CA ASP A 152 10.56 -31.82 8.81
C ASP A 152 9.89 -30.73 9.68
N SER A 153 10.54 -29.58 9.83
CA SER A 153 10.12 -28.49 10.72
C SER A 153 9.46 -27.31 10.01
N VAL A 154 9.73 -27.14 8.70
CA VAL A 154 9.28 -25.98 7.92
C VAL A 154 8.35 -26.43 6.79
N PRO A 155 7.18 -25.81 6.63
CA PRO A 155 6.24 -26.20 5.57
C PRO A 155 6.82 -25.94 4.18
N GLY A 156 6.43 -26.79 3.21
CA GLY A 156 6.91 -26.71 1.83
C GLY A 156 6.67 -25.31 1.22
N GLY A 157 7.71 -24.76 0.58
CA GLY A 157 7.70 -23.45 -0.01
C GLY A 157 8.00 -22.30 0.95
N ALA A 158 8.23 -22.56 2.25
CA ALA A 158 8.68 -21.55 3.21
C ALA A 158 10.20 -21.51 3.31
N VAL A 159 10.74 -20.45 3.87
CA VAL A 159 12.17 -20.24 4.07
C VAL A 159 12.69 -21.15 5.19
N ILE A 160 13.75 -21.92 4.93
CA ILE A 160 14.45 -22.70 5.93
C ILE A 160 15.50 -21.84 6.64
N GLN A 161 16.29 -21.13 5.85
CA GLN A 161 17.33 -20.24 6.37
C GLN A 161 17.72 -19.16 5.34
N THR A 162 18.21 -18.04 5.83
CA THR A 162 18.83 -16.99 5.03
C THR A 162 20.33 -17.23 4.94
N LEU A 163 20.86 -17.37 3.71
CA LEU A 163 22.30 -17.50 3.44
C LEU A 163 22.98 -16.13 3.40
N GLN A 164 22.27 -15.14 2.86
CA GLN A 164 22.73 -13.76 2.77
C GLN A 164 21.53 -12.82 2.88
N PRO A 165 21.55 -11.85 3.81
CA PRO A 165 20.43 -10.93 3.97
C PRO A 165 20.29 -10.04 2.71
N GLY A 166 19.03 -9.77 2.36
CA GLY A 166 18.66 -8.80 1.34
C GLY A 166 18.54 -7.40 1.90
N TYR A 167 18.35 -6.43 1.01
CA TYR A 167 18.10 -5.04 1.37
C TYR A 167 17.12 -4.38 0.39
N ALA A 168 16.21 -3.59 0.93
CA ALA A 168 15.26 -2.79 0.17
C ALA A 168 15.42 -1.30 0.52
N LEU A 169 15.46 -0.42 -0.48
CA LEU A 169 15.58 1.03 -0.34
C LEU A 169 14.23 1.68 -0.67
N PHE A 170 13.61 2.31 0.33
CA PHE A 170 12.26 2.87 0.22
C PHE A 170 11.23 1.88 -0.38
N GLY A 171 11.30 0.61 0.03
CA GLY A 171 10.43 -0.46 -0.45
C GLY A 171 10.82 -1.09 -1.78
N ARG A 172 11.89 -0.61 -2.45
CA ARG A 172 12.42 -1.18 -3.68
C ARG A 172 13.62 -2.08 -3.41
N THR A 173 13.59 -3.31 -3.88
CA THR A 173 14.66 -4.28 -3.68
C THR A 173 15.96 -3.79 -4.35
N VAL A 174 17.00 -3.58 -3.56
CA VAL A 174 18.36 -3.30 -4.01
C VAL A 174 19.12 -4.60 -4.20
N ARG A 175 18.93 -5.56 -3.27
CA ARG A 175 19.46 -6.91 -3.30
C ARG A 175 18.45 -7.86 -2.66
N ALA A 176 18.06 -8.91 -3.36
CA ALA A 176 17.20 -9.94 -2.80
C ALA A 176 17.94 -10.73 -1.71
N ALA A 177 17.24 -11.21 -0.69
CA ALA A 177 17.79 -12.14 0.29
C ALA A 177 18.00 -13.50 -0.36
N MET A 178 19.20 -14.06 -0.23
CA MET A 178 19.50 -15.41 -0.70
C MET A 178 19.06 -16.40 0.37
N VAL A 179 18.09 -17.26 0.01
CA VAL A 179 17.45 -18.16 0.96
C VAL A 179 17.48 -19.62 0.49
N VAL A 180 17.38 -20.52 1.44
CA VAL A 180 17.06 -21.93 1.23
C VAL A 180 15.59 -22.11 1.53
N VAL A 181 14.84 -22.74 0.63
CA VAL A 181 13.40 -22.98 0.79
C VAL A 181 13.12 -24.46 1.01
N ALA A 182 12.03 -24.75 1.71
CA ALA A 182 11.57 -26.11 1.94
C ALA A 182 10.99 -26.71 0.67
N ALA A 183 11.41 -27.90 0.31
CA ALA A 183 10.90 -28.64 -0.84
C ALA A 183 9.39 -28.91 -0.69
N LYS A 184 8.69 -29.06 -1.80
CA LYS A 184 7.27 -29.42 -1.79
C LYS A 184 7.06 -30.74 -1.05
N GLY A 185 6.13 -30.73 -0.10
CA GLY A 185 5.87 -31.91 0.77
C GLY A 185 6.65 -31.91 2.07
N SER A 186 7.50 -30.88 2.31
CA SER A 186 8.12 -30.65 3.62
C SER A 186 7.10 -30.13 4.62
N GLY A 187 7.35 -30.37 5.88
CA GLY A 187 6.54 -29.90 7.00
C GLY A 187 6.47 -30.94 8.09
N PRO A 188 6.04 -30.58 9.32
CA PRO A 188 5.77 -31.54 10.36
C PRO A 188 4.75 -32.55 9.82
N ALA A 189 5.07 -33.83 9.88
CA ALA A 189 4.18 -34.89 9.44
C ALA A 189 2.81 -34.64 10.08
N ALA A 190 1.82 -34.27 9.25
CA ALA A 190 0.44 -34.18 9.70
C ALA A 190 0.11 -35.54 10.29
N GLY A 191 -0.12 -35.56 11.61
CA GLY A 191 -0.28 -36.77 12.40
C GLY A 191 -1.14 -37.77 11.65
N GLY A 192 -0.60 -38.99 11.46
CA GLY A 192 -1.08 -40.03 10.57
C GLY A 192 -2.59 -40.12 10.53
N TYR A 193 -3.16 -39.85 9.40
CA TYR A 193 -4.40 -40.48 9.01
C TYR A 193 -4.08 -41.95 8.83
N SER A 194 -4.35 -42.74 9.86
CA SER A 194 -4.45 -44.16 9.79
C SER A 194 -5.33 -44.50 8.58
N GLU A 195 -4.73 -44.97 7.50
CA GLU A 195 -5.47 -45.70 6.46
C GLU A 195 -6.22 -46.82 7.16
N ALA A 196 -7.52 -46.64 7.36
CA ALA A 196 -8.41 -47.71 7.68
C ALA A 196 -8.29 -48.71 6.54
N ARG A 197 -7.53 -49.79 6.77
CA ARG A 197 -7.54 -50.99 5.96
C ARG A 197 -8.99 -51.39 5.78
N THR A 198 -9.55 -51.12 4.63
CA THR A 198 -10.79 -51.72 4.18
C THR A 198 -10.47 -53.19 3.95
N THR A 199 -10.75 -53.97 4.97
CA THR A 199 -10.83 -55.43 4.85
C THR A 199 -11.92 -55.73 3.84
N GLY A 200 -11.52 -56.16 2.65
CA GLY A 200 -12.40 -56.63 1.60
C GLY A 200 -13.24 -57.79 2.13
N GLY A 201 -14.53 -57.57 2.29
CA GLY A 201 -15.52 -58.60 2.50
C GLY A 201 -15.63 -59.44 1.25
N ASN A 202 -15.27 -60.69 1.41
CA ASN A 202 -15.44 -61.79 0.45
C ASN A 202 -16.95 -62.01 0.26
N PHE A 203 -17.49 -61.67 -0.90
CA PHE A 203 -18.83 -62.09 -1.28
C PHE A 203 -18.69 -63.44 -1.99
N ASP A 204 -18.90 -64.53 -1.21
CA ASP A 204 -19.16 -65.85 -1.77
C ASP A 204 -20.52 -65.83 -2.48
N ALA A 205 -20.48 -65.97 -3.80
CA ALA A 205 -21.63 -66.31 -4.62
C ALA A 205 -21.87 -67.78 -4.54
N LYS A 206 -22.99 -68.22 -3.99
CA LYS A 206 -23.49 -69.61 -4.13
C LYS A 206 -25.01 -69.55 -4.40
N ALA A 207 -25.35 -70.22 -5.50
CA ALA A 207 -26.61 -70.69 -6.03
C ALA A 207 -27.43 -69.79 -6.93
#